data_3fff597810c40f19b96e89815feec707
#
_entry.id   3fff597810c40f19b96e89815feec707
#
_cell.length_a   1.000
_cell.length_b   1.000
_cell.length_c   1.000
_cell.angle_alpha   90.00
_cell.angle_beta   90.00
_cell.angle_gamma   90.00
#
_symmetry.space_group_name_H-M   'P 1'
#
loop_
_entity.id
_entity.type
_entity.pdbx_description
1 polymer ?
#
loop_
_entity_poly.entity_id
_entity_poly.type
_entity_poly.pdbx_seq_one_letter_code
_entity_poly.pdbx_strand_id
1 'polypeptide(L)'
;SNVQFGEGGAGTFSDGKLNTLVKDAMGRNHEVLRLFVECGAPKEILYVQKPHLGTDLLVTIVKNLRHKIEELGGEIRFRTKLTKIQQENGKLKSIIVNGAEEIATDFLVLAIGHSARDTFEMLEQEKFLMQAKSFAVGLRIEHPQSMIDEYQYGTKKHAGKLGAASYKLTHRAEEG
;
A
#
# COMPACT_ATOMS: atom_id res chain seq x y z
N SER A 1 12.63 3.14 13.72
CA SER A 1 11.79 2.88 12.53
C SER A 1 10.37 2.62 12.98
N ASN A 2 9.41 3.05 12.21
CA ASN A 2 7.99 2.89 12.51
C ASN A 2 7.37 1.96 11.45
N VAL A 3 6.76 0.85 11.87
CA VAL A 3 6.12 -0.13 10.97
C VAL A 3 4.84 0.38 10.31
N GLN A 4 4.24 1.44 10.80
CA GLN A 4 2.98 1.98 10.29
C GLN A 4 3.17 3.18 9.36
N PHE A 5 4.19 3.97 9.60
CA PHE A 5 4.45 5.22 8.91
C PHE A 5 5.90 5.30 8.44
N GLY A 6 6.15 6.17 7.49
CA GLY A 6 7.45 6.40 6.92
C GLY A 6 7.57 5.88 5.50
N GLU A 7 8.76 5.97 4.97
CA GLU A 7 9.05 5.57 3.60
C GLU A 7 8.73 4.09 3.37
N GLY A 8 7.84 3.80 2.41
CA GLY A 8 7.34 2.48 2.11
C GLY A 8 6.21 1.98 3.03
N GLY A 9 5.92 2.67 4.13
CA GLY A 9 4.84 2.33 5.05
C GLY A 9 4.90 0.88 5.54
N ALA A 10 3.74 0.32 5.88
CA ALA A 10 3.63 -1.06 6.32
C ALA A 10 4.02 -2.09 5.25
N GLY A 11 4.05 -1.71 3.96
CA GLY A 11 4.44 -2.58 2.86
C GLY A 11 5.86 -3.13 2.99
N THR A 12 6.82 -2.33 3.46
CA THR A 12 8.21 -2.74 3.66
C THR A 12 8.41 -3.69 4.84
N PHE A 13 7.39 -3.91 5.66
CA PHE A 13 7.38 -4.86 6.78
C PHE A 13 6.42 -6.03 6.56
N SER A 14 5.82 -6.12 5.36
CA SER A 14 4.95 -7.22 4.95
C SER A 14 5.73 -8.26 4.14
N ASP A 15 5.06 -9.34 3.75
CA ASP A 15 5.63 -10.36 2.87
C ASP A 15 5.72 -9.94 1.39
N GLY A 16 5.43 -8.69 1.06
CA GLY A 16 5.64 -8.11 -0.27
C GLY A 16 4.73 -8.62 -1.36
N LYS A 17 3.55 -9.09 -1.04
CA LYS A 17 2.56 -9.50 -2.03
C LYS A 17 2.01 -8.29 -2.79
N LEU A 18 2.11 -8.33 -4.13
CA LEU A 18 1.59 -7.31 -5.04
C LEU A 18 0.24 -7.74 -5.63
N ASN A 19 -0.74 -7.99 -4.77
CA ASN A 19 -2.06 -8.44 -5.19
C ASN A 19 -3.07 -7.30 -5.15
N THR A 20 -3.87 -7.18 -6.20
CA THR A 20 -5.00 -6.26 -6.25
C THR A 20 -6.25 -6.96 -6.81
N LEU A 21 -7.42 -6.56 -6.32
CA LEU A 21 -8.71 -6.99 -6.87
C LEU A 21 -9.27 -5.97 -7.87
N VAL A 22 -8.56 -4.87 -8.09
CA VAL A 22 -8.97 -3.83 -9.03
C VAL A 22 -8.79 -4.32 -10.46
N LYS A 23 -9.85 -4.20 -11.28
CA LYS A 23 -9.76 -4.44 -12.71
C LYS A 23 -8.99 -3.31 -13.37
N ASP A 24 -7.91 -3.64 -14.05
CA ASP A 24 -7.00 -2.65 -14.66
C ASP A 24 -7.41 -2.29 -16.10
N ALA A 25 -8.59 -1.73 -16.25
CA ALA A 25 -9.11 -1.33 -17.55
C ALA A 25 -8.26 -0.26 -18.27
N MET A 26 -7.45 0.49 -17.51
CA MET A 26 -6.63 1.61 -18.01
C MET A 26 -5.13 1.30 -18.04
N GLY A 27 -4.71 0.11 -17.69
CA GLY A 27 -3.30 -0.29 -17.60
C GLY A 27 -2.49 0.37 -16.48
N ARG A 28 -3.14 0.99 -15.50
CA ARG A 28 -2.46 1.73 -14.41
C ARG A 28 -1.71 0.81 -13.46
N ASN A 29 -2.27 -0.35 -13.15
CA ASN A 29 -1.58 -1.33 -12.31
C ASN A 29 -0.32 -1.86 -13.01
N HIS A 30 -0.41 -2.10 -14.32
CA HIS A 30 0.73 -2.54 -15.11
C HIS A 30 1.83 -1.47 -15.16
N GLU A 31 1.45 -0.19 -15.27
CA GLU A 31 2.41 0.91 -15.21
C GLU A 31 3.12 1.02 -13.86
N VAL A 32 2.39 0.83 -12.75
CA VAL A 32 3.02 0.77 -11.41
C VAL A 32 4.02 -0.39 -11.32
N LEU A 33 3.70 -1.57 -11.86
CA LEU A 33 4.64 -2.68 -11.89
C LEU A 33 5.88 -2.39 -12.76
N ARG A 34 5.71 -1.68 -13.88
CA ARG A 34 6.84 -1.20 -14.70
C ARG A 34 7.75 -0.27 -13.92
N LEU A 35 7.19 0.70 -13.20
CA LEU A 35 7.96 1.59 -12.33
C LEU A 35 8.74 0.81 -11.27
N PHE A 36 8.15 -0.23 -10.69
CA PHE A 36 8.87 -1.09 -9.75
C PHE A 36 10.03 -1.82 -10.42
N VAL A 37 9.85 -2.32 -11.64
CA VAL A 37 10.94 -2.96 -12.42
C VAL A 37 12.05 -1.95 -12.71
N GLU A 38 11.73 -0.73 -13.13
CA GLU A 38 12.70 0.35 -13.32
C GLU A 38 13.46 0.69 -12.03
N CYS A 39 12.81 0.51 -10.88
CA CYS A 39 13.39 0.74 -9.55
C CYS A 39 14.06 -0.50 -8.95
N GLY A 40 14.21 -1.59 -9.69
CA GLY A 40 14.98 -2.75 -9.27
C GLY A 40 14.17 -4.01 -8.97
N ALA A 41 12.88 -4.03 -9.21
CA ALA A 41 12.10 -5.26 -9.12
C ALA A 41 12.43 -6.22 -10.28
N PRO A 42 12.32 -7.53 -10.06
CA PRO A 42 12.51 -8.50 -11.12
C PRO A 42 11.41 -8.39 -12.18
N LYS A 43 11.76 -8.57 -13.46
CA LYS A 43 10.82 -8.43 -14.60
C LYS A 43 9.64 -9.40 -14.54
N GLU A 44 9.80 -10.49 -13.82
CA GLU A 44 8.79 -11.54 -13.63
C GLU A 44 7.49 -11.00 -13.03
N ILE A 45 7.54 -9.91 -12.25
CA ILE A 45 6.33 -9.31 -11.66
C ILE A 45 5.35 -8.78 -12.71
N LEU A 46 5.80 -8.55 -13.96
CA LEU A 46 4.95 -8.04 -15.03
C LEU A 46 4.00 -9.11 -15.61
N TYR A 47 4.32 -10.41 -15.44
CA TYR A 47 3.55 -11.51 -16.05
C TYR A 47 3.17 -12.62 -15.08
N VAL A 48 3.78 -12.68 -13.88
CA VAL A 48 3.38 -13.66 -12.86
C VAL A 48 2.06 -13.25 -12.21
N GLN A 49 1.17 -14.22 -12.09
CA GLN A 49 -0.14 -14.03 -11.50
C GLN A 49 -0.05 -13.93 -9.98
N LYS A 50 0.08 -13.06 -9.26
CA LYS A 50 0.32 -12.87 -7.80
C LYS A 50 1.81 -12.70 -7.51
N PRO A 51 2.41 -11.66 -8.08
CA PRO A 51 3.82 -11.40 -7.86
C PRO A 51 4.11 -11.14 -6.38
N HIS A 52 5.27 -11.59 -5.95
CA HIS A 52 5.75 -11.45 -4.58
C HIS A 52 7.15 -10.86 -4.60
N LEU A 53 7.35 -9.80 -3.84
CA LEU A 53 8.65 -9.17 -3.62
C LEU A 53 9.07 -9.38 -2.16
N GLY A 54 10.29 -9.86 -1.94
CA GLY A 54 10.84 -9.92 -0.58
C GLY A 54 10.95 -8.54 0.06
N THR A 55 10.90 -8.48 1.39
CA THR A 55 10.99 -7.23 2.15
C THR A 55 12.26 -6.45 1.87
N ASP A 56 13.40 -7.12 1.74
CA ASP A 56 14.69 -6.49 1.43
C ASP A 56 14.68 -5.79 0.07
N LEU A 57 14.05 -6.43 -0.91
CA LEU A 57 13.90 -5.86 -2.24
C LEU A 57 12.97 -4.67 -2.24
N LEU A 58 11.88 -4.71 -1.48
CA LEU A 58 10.96 -3.58 -1.34
C LEU A 58 11.64 -2.34 -0.77
N VAL A 59 12.51 -2.49 0.22
CA VAL A 59 13.29 -1.37 0.76
C VAL A 59 14.13 -0.70 -0.33
N THR A 60 14.78 -1.51 -1.18
CA THR A 60 15.59 -1.01 -2.30
C THR A 60 14.72 -0.30 -3.34
N ILE A 61 13.59 -0.89 -3.73
CA ILE A 61 12.65 -0.30 -4.70
C ILE A 61 12.13 1.06 -4.20
N VAL A 62 11.69 1.13 -2.95
CA VAL A 62 11.17 2.36 -2.36
C VAL A 62 12.23 3.46 -2.31
N LYS A 63 13.48 3.11 -1.95
CA LYS A 63 14.60 4.04 -1.99
C LYS A 63 14.87 4.56 -3.41
N ASN A 64 14.83 3.68 -4.40
CA ASN A 64 15.06 4.05 -5.81
C ASN A 64 13.91 4.90 -6.36
N LEU A 65 12.65 4.63 -5.94
CA LEU A 65 11.51 5.49 -6.27
C LEU A 65 11.70 6.90 -5.72
N ARG A 66 12.18 7.04 -4.49
CA ARG A 66 12.50 8.35 -3.91
C ARG A 66 13.56 9.08 -4.73
N HIS A 67 14.67 8.43 -5.05
CA HIS A 67 15.72 9.04 -5.88
C HIS A 67 15.16 9.47 -7.25
N LYS A 68 14.30 8.65 -7.86
CA LYS A 68 13.66 9.00 -9.13
C LYS A 68 12.77 10.25 -9.02
N ILE A 69 12.05 10.44 -7.91
CA ILE A 69 11.27 11.65 -7.65
C ILE A 69 12.20 12.86 -7.53
N GLU A 70 13.28 12.73 -6.79
CA GLU A 70 14.29 13.80 -6.60
C GLU A 70 14.98 14.17 -7.91
N GLU A 71 15.37 13.20 -8.74
CA GLU A 71 15.96 13.38 -10.08
C GLU A 71 15.00 14.10 -11.05
N LEU A 72 13.70 13.91 -10.90
CA LEU A 72 12.66 14.58 -11.67
C LEU A 72 12.31 15.99 -11.14
N GLY A 73 13.01 16.47 -10.11
CA GLY A 73 12.80 17.78 -9.50
C GLY A 73 11.75 17.80 -8.39
N GLY A 74 11.26 16.64 -7.96
CA GLY A 74 10.37 16.52 -6.80
C GLY A 74 11.13 16.64 -5.48
N GLU A 75 10.41 16.92 -4.41
CA GLU A 75 10.97 17.01 -3.07
C GLU A 75 10.33 15.96 -2.15
N ILE A 76 11.14 15.25 -1.38
CA ILE A 76 10.71 14.33 -0.32
C ILE A 76 11.10 14.91 1.04
N ARG A 77 10.12 15.17 1.87
CA ARG A 77 10.31 15.78 3.20
C ARG A 77 9.97 14.79 4.30
N PHE A 78 10.99 14.27 4.97
CA PHE A 78 10.83 13.43 6.16
C PHE A 78 10.47 14.27 7.39
N ARG A 79 9.92 13.62 8.41
CA ARG A 79 9.48 14.26 9.67
C ARG A 79 8.57 15.46 9.44
N THR A 80 7.76 15.38 8.39
CA THR A 80 6.83 16.43 7.98
C THR A 80 5.41 15.88 8.08
N LYS A 81 4.66 16.39 9.04
CA LYS A 81 3.29 15.99 9.34
C LYS A 81 2.32 17.06 8.87
N LEU A 82 1.34 16.68 8.06
CA LEU A 82 0.20 17.53 7.74
C LEU A 82 -0.62 17.78 9.03
N THR A 83 -0.79 19.03 9.40
CA THR A 83 -1.52 19.43 10.61
C THR A 83 -2.77 20.26 10.34
N LYS A 84 -2.87 20.89 9.16
CA LYS A 84 -4.05 21.65 8.78
C LYS A 84 -4.16 21.79 7.25
N ILE A 85 -5.38 21.91 6.75
CA ILE A 85 -5.69 22.22 5.35
C ILE A 85 -6.44 23.54 5.32
N GLN A 86 -5.91 24.53 4.62
CA GLN A 86 -6.56 25.83 4.47
C GLN A 86 -7.35 25.91 3.17
N GLN A 87 -8.58 26.31 3.27
CA GLN A 87 -9.47 26.53 2.13
C GLN A 87 -9.96 27.97 2.11
N GLU A 88 -10.12 28.49 0.91
CA GLU A 88 -10.71 29.79 0.64
C GLU A 88 -11.73 29.66 -0.50
N ASN A 89 -12.97 30.05 -0.25
CA ASN A 89 -14.09 29.93 -1.21
C ASN A 89 -14.26 28.50 -1.77
N GLY A 90 -14.07 27.47 -0.93
CA GLY A 90 -14.20 26.05 -1.31
C GLY A 90 -13.05 25.52 -2.16
N LYS A 91 -11.96 26.25 -2.31
CA LYS A 91 -10.74 25.82 -2.99
C LYS A 91 -9.60 25.67 -2.01
N LEU A 92 -8.74 24.70 -2.27
CA LEU A 92 -7.49 24.54 -1.53
C LEU A 92 -6.61 25.77 -1.77
N LYS A 93 -6.05 26.33 -0.69
CA LYS A 93 -5.13 27.47 -0.73
C LYS A 93 -3.74 27.07 -0.27
N SER A 94 -3.67 26.39 0.84
CA SER A 94 -2.40 25.98 1.43
C SER A 94 -2.60 24.83 2.41
N ILE A 95 -1.50 24.24 2.81
CA ILE A 95 -1.44 23.27 3.91
C ILE A 95 -0.48 23.78 4.99
N ILE A 96 -0.74 23.36 6.23
CA ILE A 96 0.20 23.62 7.32
C ILE A 96 0.84 22.29 7.71
N VAL A 97 2.16 22.28 7.77
CA VAL A 97 2.94 21.14 8.20
C VAL A 97 3.64 21.44 9.53
N ASN A 98 3.72 20.42 10.38
CA ASN A 98 4.32 20.49 11.71
C ASN A 98 3.77 21.62 12.61
N GLY A 99 2.54 22.07 12.33
CA GLY A 99 1.89 23.14 13.10
C GLY A 99 2.42 24.56 12.89
N ALA A 100 3.39 24.77 12.01
CA ALA A 100 4.10 26.04 11.87
C ALA A 100 4.33 26.51 10.43
N GLU A 101 4.70 25.62 9.53
CA GLU A 101 5.06 25.99 8.16
C GLU A 101 3.84 25.90 7.23
N GLU A 102 3.56 26.98 6.54
CA GLU A 102 2.53 27.07 5.52
C GLU A 102 3.11 26.83 4.12
N ILE A 103 2.52 25.92 3.37
CA ILE A 103 2.91 25.60 1.99
C ILE A 103 1.71 25.87 1.11
N ALA A 104 1.82 26.84 0.20
CA ALA A 104 0.80 27.10 -0.82
C ALA A 104 0.72 25.96 -1.81
N THR A 105 -0.48 25.47 -2.08
CA THR A 105 -0.70 24.41 -3.07
C THR A 105 -2.12 24.42 -3.59
N ASP A 106 -2.29 24.10 -4.86
CA ASP A 106 -3.58 23.99 -5.52
C ASP A 106 -4.16 22.55 -5.44
N PHE A 107 -3.30 21.56 -5.22
CA PHE A 107 -3.68 20.15 -5.18
C PHE A 107 -3.04 19.44 -3.99
N LEU A 108 -3.81 18.61 -3.33
CA LEU A 108 -3.35 17.75 -2.24
C LEU A 108 -3.86 16.33 -2.44
N VAL A 109 -2.95 15.37 -2.46
CA VAL A 109 -3.29 13.94 -2.47
C VAL A 109 -3.01 13.36 -1.09
N LEU A 110 -4.06 12.90 -0.42
CA LEU A 110 -3.95 12.23 0.87
C LEU A 110 -3.79 10.72 0.67
N ALA A 111 -2.59 10.21 0.88
CA ALA A 111 -2.25 8.80 0.79
C ALA A 111 -1.69 8.28 2.13
N ILE A 112 -2.34 8.64 3.23
CA ILE A 112 -1.89 8.54 4.62
C ILE A 112 -2.02 7.13 5.22
N GLY A 113 -2.64 6.21 4.50
CA GLY A 113 -2.94 4.88 5.01
C GLY A 113 -4.04 4.86 6.09
N HIS A 114 -4.33 3.69 6.59
CA HIS A 114 -5.45 3.44 7.50
C HIS A 114 -5.19 3.87 8.95
N SER A 115 -3.93 3.95 9.38
CA SER A 115 -3.57 4.16 10.79
C SER A 115 -3.34 5.62 11.18
N ALA A 116 -3.46 6.56 10.26
CA ALA A 116 -3.27 8.00 10.50
C ALA A 116 -4.50 8.63 11.19
N ARG A 117 -4.83 8.18 12.40
CA ARG A 117 -6.04 8.59 13.14
C ARG A 117 -6.08 10.08 13.41
N ASP A 118 -4.96 10.66 13.78
CA ASP A 118 -4.80 12.09 14.02
C ASP A 118 -5.08 12.94 12.78
N THR A 119 -4.74 12.44 11.58
CA THR A 119 -5.11 13.12 10.34
C THR A 119 -6.62 12.99 10.05
N PHE A 120 -7.22 11.83 10.33
CA PHE A 120 -8.68 11.69 10.21
C PHE A 120 -9.43 12.58 11.19
N GLU A 121 -8.97 12.69 12.43
CA GLU A 121 -9.54 13.61 13.43
C GLU A 121 -9.43 15.07 12.96
N MET A 122 -8.29 15.47 12.39
CA MET A 122 -8.11 16.80 11.81
C MET A 122 -9.08 17.04 10.65
N LEU A 123 -9.26 16.08 9.75
CA LEU A 123 -10.20 16.21 8.62
C LEU A 123 -11.66 16.33 9.10
N GLU A 124 -12.03 15.62 10.15
CA GLU A 124 -13.36 15.72 10.76
C GLU A 124 -13.58 17.10 11.40
N GLN A 125 -12.61 17.60 12.17
CA GLN A 125 -12.65 18.93 12.78
C GLN A 125 -12.76 20.04 11.75
N GLU A 126 -12.08 19.90 10.61
CA GLU A 126 -12.13 20.83 9.47
C GLU A 126 -13.39 20.60 8.59
N LYS A 127 -14.31 19.70 9.01
CA LYS A 127 -15.60 19.40 8.35
C LYS A 127 -15.46 18.88 6.92
N PHE A 128 -14.40 18.14 6.62
CA PHE A 128 -14.34 17.38 5.36
C PHE A 128 -15.37 16.25 5.37
N LEU A 129 -16.05 16.06 4.24
CA LEU A 129 -17.03 14.98 4.11
C LEU A 129 -16.30 13.64 4.15
N MET A 130 -16.60 12.83 5.16
CA MET A 130 -16.12 11.47 5.32
C MET A 130 -17.27 10.49 5.46
N GLN A 131 -17.07 9.26 4.98
CA GLN A 131 -18.02 8.17 5.10
C GLN A 131 -17.35 6.96 5.72
N ALA A 132 -18.04 6.28 6.61
CA ALA A 132 -17.62 4.98 7.11
C ALA A 132 -17.58 3.97 5.95
N LYS A 133 -16.53 3.17 5.91
CA LYS A 133 -16.33 2.15 4.89
C LYS A 133 -16.04 0.81 5.53
N SER A 134 -16.70 -0.23 5.04
CA SER A 134 -16.44 -1.61 5.45
C SER A 134 -14.98 -1.99 5.17
N PHE A 135 -14.39 -2.75 6.06
CA PHE A 135 -13.03 -3.27 5.93
C PHE A 135 -12.98 -4.76 6.29
N ALA A 136 -11.95 -5.44 5.83
CA ALA A 136 -11.73 -6.83 6.18
C ALA A 136 -10.90 -6.95 7.45
N VAL A 137 -11.37 -7.74 8.40
CA VAL A 137 -10.66 -8.09 9.63
C VAL A 137 -10.62 -9.61 9.76
N GLY A 138 -9.58 -10.14 10.35
CA GLY A 138 -9.46 -11.57 10.57
C GLY A 138 -8.31 -11.93 11.50
N LEU A 139 -8.17 -13.22 11.71
CA LEU A 139 -7.11 -13.81 12.52
C LEU A 139 -6.06 -14.46 11.60
N ARG A 140 -4.82 -14.42 12.04
CA ARG A 140 -3.77 -15.24 11.42
C ARG A 140 -3.92 -16.68 11.90
N ILE A 141 -3.96 -17.60 10.97
CA ILE A 141 -3.94 -19.04 11.23
C ILE A 141 -2.63 -19.60 10.69
N GLU A 142 -1.95 -20.40 11.49
CA GLU A 142 -0.73 -21.11 11.10
C GLU A 142 -0.99 -22.61 11.13
N HIS A 143 -0.50 -23.31 10.13
CA HIS A 143 -0.61 -24.74 9.97
C HIS A 143 0.49 -25.27 9.04
N PRO A 144 0.79 -26.60 9.03
CA PRO A 144 1.74 -27.17 8.11
C PRO A 144 1.31 -26.98 6.64
N GLN A 145 2.23 -26.56 5.77
CA GLN A 145 1.96 -26.41 4.33
C GLN A 145 1.50 -27.74 3.70
N SER A 146 2.03 -28.87 4.18
CA SER A 146 1.64 -30.20 3.70
C SER A 146 0.14 -30.50 3.82
N MET A 147 -0.54 -29.92 4.81
CA MET A 147 -1.99 -30.08 4.97
C MET A 147 -2.74 -29.40 3.83
N ILE A 148 -2.30 -28.23 3.39
CA ILE A 148 -2.91 -27.52 2.27
C ILE A 148 -2.56 -28.15 0.94
N ASP A 149 -1.30 -28.58 0.77
CA ASP A 149 -0.87 -29.29 -0.45
C ASP A 149 -1.68 -30.57 -0.65
N GLU A 150 -1.90 -31.35 0.41
CA GLU A 150 -2.70 -32.57 0.35
C GLU A 150 -4.18 -32.29 0.02
N TYR A 151 -4.75 -31.25 0.65
CA TYR A 151 -6.12 -30.83 0.38
C TYR A 151 -6.33 -30.35 -1.07
N GLN A 152 -5.39 -29.54 -1.58
CA GLN A 152 -5.52 -28.93 -2.92
C GLN A 152 -5.10 -29.86 -4.05
N TYR A 153 -4.09 -30.70 -3.84
CA TYR A 153 -3.48 -31.53 -4.88
C TYR A 153 -3.81 -33.03 -4.75
N GLY A 154 -4.45 -33.42 -3.66
CA GLY A 154 -4.91 -34.80 -3.42
C GLY A 154 -3.82 -35.80 -3.07
N THR A 155 -2.59 -35.61 -3.55
CA THR A 155 -1.46 -36.50 -3.25
C THR A 155 -0.14 -35.73 -3.22
N LYS A 156 0.81 -36.16 -2.37
CA LYS A 156 2.17 -35.58 -2.26
C LYS A 156 2.97 -35.60 -3.57
N LYS A 157 2.55 -36.39 -4.59
CA LYS A 157 3.28 -36.53 -5.86
C LYS A 157 3.33 -35.26 -6.72
N HIS A 158 2.44 -34.31 -6.50
CA HIS A 158 2.34 -33.11 -7.33
C HIS A 158 2.94 -31.85 -6.70
N ALA A 159 3.12 -31.83 -5.40
CA ALA A 159 3.65 -30.66 -4.68
C ALA A 159 5.04 -30.19 -5.18
N GLY A 160 5.92 -31.14 -5.53
CA GLY A 160 7.26 -30.81 -6.05
C GLY A 160 7.27 -30.17 -7.44
N LYS A 161 6.19 -30.32 -8.23
CA LYS A 161 6.06 -29.72 -9.58
C LYS A 161 5.22 -28.45 -9.58
N LEU A 162 4.26 -28.34 -8.66
CA LEU A 162 3.29 -27.24 -8.61
C LEU A 162 3.65 -26.16 -7.58
N GLY A 163 4.67 -26.40 -6.76
CA GLY A 163 5.02 -25.52 -5.64
C GLY A 163 4.02 -25.62 -4.48
N ALA A 164 4.16 -24.74 -3.52
CA ALA A 164 3.29 -24.67 -2.34
C ALA A 164 1.85 -24.28 -2.74
N ALA A 165 0.87 -25.05 -2.32
CA ALA A 165 -0.53 -24.72 -2.55
C ALA A 165 -0.96 -23.50 -1.75
N SER A 166 -1.77 -22.65 -2.36
CA SER A 166 -2.36 -21.47 -1.72
C SER A 166 -3.87 -21.65 -1.50
N TYR A 167 -4.40 -21.00 -0.47
CA TYR A 167 -5.84 -20.96 -0.24
C TYR A 167 -6.25 -19.56 0.21
N LYS A 168 -7.55 -19.31 0.16
CA LYS A 168 -8.16 -18.08 0.66
C LYS A 168 -9.42 -18.43 1.45
N LEU A 169 -9.49 -17.95 2.67
CA LEU A 169 -10.70 -18.03 3.50
C LEU A 169 -11.25 -16.61 3.65
N THR A 170 -12.51 -16.44 3.27
CA THR A 170 -13.23 -15.17 3.48
C THR A 170 -14.68 -15.48 3.79
N HIS A 171 -15.23 -14.73 4.71
CA HIS A 171 -16.64 -14.74 5.04
C HIS A 171 -17.16 -13.31 5.08
N ARG A 172 -18.35 -13.09 4.56
CA ARG A 172 -19.01 -11.79 4.65
C ARG A 172 -19.93 -11.81 5.87
N ALA A 173 -19.71 -10.92 6.81
CA ALA A 173 -20.62 -10.76 7.94
C ALA A 173 -22.00 -10.29 7.44
N GLU A 174 -23.07 -10.84 8.01
CA GLU A 174 -24.45 -10.52 7.60
C GLU A 174 -24.87 -9.12 8.05
N GLU A 175 -24.21 -8.58 9.07
CA GLU A 175 -24.48 -7.27 9.68
C GLU A 175 -23.38 -6.24 9.38
N GLY A 176 -22.87 -6.17 8.18
CA GLY A 176 -21.80 -5.24 7.76
C GLY A 176 -22.09 -4.49 6.47
#